data_9a715c86299cd2347e5ef4686b182b62
#
_entry.id   9a715c86299cd2347e5ef4686b182b62
#
_cell.length_a   1.000
_cell.length_b   1.000
_cell.length_c   1.000
_cell.angle_alpha   90.00
_cell.angle_beta   90.00
_cell.angle_gamma   90.00
#
_symmetry.space_group_name_H-M   'P 1'
#
loop_
_entity.id
_entity.type
_entity.pdbx_description
1 polymer ?
#
loop_
_entity_poly.entity_id
_entity_poly.type
_entity_poly.pdbx_seq_one_letter_code
_entity_poly.pdbx_strand_id
1 'polypeptide(L)'
;MSGEARDNPGLDPALNRAPEGPRWGRRSLGRLDSDLGSDRGGPSYAALDLGTNNCRLLVARPAGESFRVVDAFSRIIRLGEGVSALGRLSEAAIERAIAALTICRNKMKNKGVSRARLIATEACRAAENGAEFRARVAEEVGLELEVINRETEATLAATGCTMLLDPQAEGALLFDIGGGSSELVWLDRSQKCNGGPPLPQIRGWVSLPLGVVTLAERHGGVSVTPAIYEAMVSEVAALIAPFAHEHAAAALRGIHMLGTSGTVTTIAGVHLNLKRYDRRRVDGCWMDEREINAVIERLLSMNYQDRVASPCIGVERADLVLAGCAILEAIRRAFPCPRLRVADRGLREGILVQMMREDGVWGEH
;
A
#
# COMPACT_ATOMS: atom_id res chain seq x y z
N MET A 1 65.82 -11.68 32.39
CA MET A 1 65.73 -10.70 31.26
C MET A 1 64.47 -11.07 30.52
N SER A 2 63.35 -10.63 31.02
CA SER A 2 62.48 -9.49 30.67
C SER A 2 62.23 -9.42 29.16
N GLY A 3 61.07 -9.91 28.74
CA GLY A 3 60.49 -9.77 27.42
C GLY A 3 59.03 -9.32 27.61
N GLU A 4 58.79 -8.08 27.25
CA GLU A 4 57.53 -7.36 27.40
C GLU A 4 56.39 -7.96 26.54
N ALA A 5 55.26 -8.14 27.19
CA ALA A 5 53.96 -8.37 26.52
C ALA A 5 53.46 -7.02 25.95
N ARG A 6 53.17 -6.99 24.66
CA ARG A 6 52.47 -5.86 24.01
C ARG A 6 50.98 -6.05 24.13
N ASP A 7 50.32 -5.16 24.85
CA ASP A 7 48.89 -4.99 24.94
C ASP A 7 48.26 -4.71 23.56
N ASN A 8 47.22 -5.45 23.24
CA ASN A 8 46.38 -5.25 22.07
C ASN A 8 45.19 -4.37 22.53
N PRO A 9 44.97 -3.17 21.99
CA PRO A 9 43.84 -2.34 22.42
C PRO A 9 42.51 -2.96 21.98
N GLY A 10 41.61 -3.11 22.94
CA GLY A 10 40.31 -3.68 22.81
C GLY A 10 39.46 -2.96 21.77
N LEU A 11 38.78 -3.76 20.99
CA LEU A 11 37.71 -3.33 20.09
C LEU A 11 36.54 -2.82 20.92
N ASP A 12 36.16 -1.56 20.67
CA ASP A 12 35.03 -0.88 21.27
C ASP A 12 33.70 -1.60 20.88
N PRO A 13 32.86 -2.04 21.86
CA PRO A 13 31.60 -2.70 21.59
C PRO A 13 30.52 -1.78 20.95
N ALA A 14 30.82 -0.50 20.74
CA ALA A 14 29.86 0.48 20.23
C ALA A 14 29.69 0.49 18.70
N LEU A 15 30.51 -0.23 17.93
CA LEU A 15 30.52 -0.17 16.45
C LEU A 15 29.63 -1.20 15.74
N ASN A 16 28.87 -2.02 16.47
CA ASN A 16 28.01 -3.06 15.87
C ASN A 16 26.51 -2.80 16.06
N ARG A 17 26.11 -1.52 16.06
CA ARG A 17 24.69 -1.17 15.93
C ARG A 17 24.40 -0.84 14.46
N ALA A 18 23.68 -1.78 13.80
CA ALA A 18 23.02 -1.48 12.54
C ALA A 18 22.19 -0.20 12.68
N PRO A 19 22.16 0.70 11.69
CA PRO A 19 21.35 1.91 11.77
C PRO A 19 19.90 1.54 11.95
N GLU A 20 19.27 1.97 13.05
CA GLU A 20 17.84 1.85 13.27
C GLU A 20 17.13 2.61 12.15
N GLY A 21 16.47 1.87 11.24
CA GLY A 21 15.61 2.44 10.23
C GLY A 21 14.52 3.31 10.87
N PRO A 22 13.87 4.21 10.11
CA PRO A 22 12.90 5.15 10.64
C PRO A 22 11.82 4.41 11.40
N ARG A 23 11.71 4.68 12.70
CA ARG A 23 10.73 4.07 13.62
C ARG A 23 9.33 4.52 13.24
N TRP A 24 8.65 3.75 12.42
CA TRP A 24 7.23 3.89 12.14
C TRP A 24 6.44 3.35 13.34
N GLY A 25 5.85 4.27 14.12
CA GLY A 25 4.78 3.90 15.04
C GLY A 25 5.10 3.64 16.49
N ARG A 26 5.78 4.55 17.19
CA ARG A 26 5.52 4.74 18.62
C ARG A 26 5.42 6.23 18.91
N ARG A 27 4.20 6.66 19.24
CA ARG A 27 3.69 7.94 19.73
C ARG A 27 3.03 8.82 18.70
N SER A 28 1.83 8.89 18.88
CA SER A 28 0.76 9.89 19.10
C SER A 28 -0.52 9.45 18.43
N LEU A 29 -1.22 8.51 19.03
CA LEU A 29 -2.67 8.65 19.13
C LEU A 29 -2.88 9.78 20.12
N GLY A 30 -2.83 11.02 19.62
CA GLY A 30 -3.28 12.17 20.38
C GLY A 30 -4.69 11.90 20.84
N ARG A 31 -4.95 12.21 22.11
CA ARG A 31 -6.28 12.25 22.70
C ARG A 31 -7.24 12.86 21.72
N LEU A 32 -8.13 12.06 21.18
CA LEU A 32 -9.42 12.49 20.71
C LEU A 32 -10.37 12.26 21.86
N ASP A 33 -10.99 13.31 22.27
CA ASP A 33 -11.99 13.54 23.30
C ASP A 33 -12.56 12.32 24.03
N SER A 34 -12.42 12.40 25.35
CA SER A 34 -13.04 11.57 26.36
C SER A 34 -14.55 11.83 26.48
N ASP A 35 -15.32 11.48 25.45
CA ASP A 35 -16.77 11.47 25.55
C ASP A 35 -17.40 10.46 24.58
N LEU A 36 -17.10 9.18 24.80
CA LEU A 36 -17.96 8.09 24.33
C LEU A 36 -17.79 6.90 25.25
N GLY A 37 -18.90 6.48 25.83
CA GLY A 37 -19.04 5.51 26.89
C GLY A 37 -18.23 4.23 26.78
N SER A 38 -17.93 3.66 27.93
CA SER A 38 -17.34 2.36 28.27
C SER A 38 -17.19 1.36 27.13
N ASP A 39 -16.02 1.35 26.48
CA ASP A 39 -15.63 0.41 25.42
C ASP A 39 -15.18 -0.93 26.04
N ARG A 40 -16.10 -1.70 26.59
CA ARG A 40 -15.87 -3.06 27.03
C ARG A 40 -16.67 -4.02 26.15
N GLY A 41 -16.02 -4.55 25.06
CA GLY A 41 -16.41 -5.87 24.63
C GLY A 41 -17.03 -6.07 23.24
N GLY A 42 -16.92 -5.14 22.29
CA GLY A 42 -17.30 -5.43 20.91
C GLY A 42 -16.29 -6.30 20.16
N PRO A 43 -16.70 -7.00 19.06
CA PRO A 43 -15.83 -7.86 18.28
C PRO A 43 -14.65 -7.06 17.70
N SER A 44 -13.49 -7.71 17.64
CA SER A 44 -12.26 -7.13 17.10
C SER A 44 -11.90 -7.86 15.80
N TYR A 45 -11.71 -7.08 14.73
CA TYR A 45 -11.44 -7.58 13.38
C TYR A 45 -10.01 -7.29 12.96
N ALA A 46 -9.41 -8.18 12.18
CA ALA A 46 -8.10 -7.95 11.60
C ALA A 46 -8.10 -8.21 10.09
N ALA A 47 -7.49 -7.30 9.36
CA ALA A 47 -7.20 -7.43 7.94
C ALA A 47 -5.69 -7.43 7.71
N LEU A 48 -5.16 -8.48 7.10
CA LEU A 48 -3.77 -8.58 6.69
C LEU A 48 -3.69 -8.57 5.17
N ASP A 49 -2.78 -7.76 4.67
CA ASP A 49 -2.39 -7.65 3.26
C ASP A 49 -0.91 -8.01 3.14
N LEU A 50 -0.63 -9.15 2.53
CA LEU A 50 0.69 -9.61 2.17
C LEU A 50 0.92 -9.36 0.68
N GLY A 51 1.37 -8.17 0.38
CA GLY A 51 1.66 -7.73 -0.98
C GLY A 51 3.06 -8.08 -1.46
N THR A 52 3.37 -7.73 -2.70
CA THR A 52 4.68 -7.94 -3.34
C THR A 52 5.80 -7.22 -2.60
N ASN A 53 5.55 -6.02 -2.07
CA ASN A 53 6.57 -5.23 -1.37
C ASN A 53 6.37 -5.16 0.13
N ASN A 54 5.14 -5.19 0.63
CA ASN A 54 4.81 -4.90 2.00
C ASN A 54 4.00 -6.02 2.65
N CYS A 55 4.21 -6.22 3.97
CA CYS A 55 3.28 -6.91 4.86
C CYS A 55 2.60 -5.87 5.76
N ARG A 56 1.27 -5.81 5.70
CA ARG A 56 0.47 -4.80 6.41
C ARG A 56 -0.65 -5.48 7.19
N LEU A 57 -0.82 -5.09 8.45
CA LEU A 57 -1.94 -5.51 9.31
C LEU A 57 -2.70 -4.28 9.77
N LEU A 58 -4.02 -4.40 9.81
CA LEU A 58 -4.91 -3.44 10.43
C LEU A 58 -5.85 -4.18 11.37
N VAL A 59 -5.92 -3.73 12.64
CA VAL A 59 -6.86 -4.26 13.62
C VAL A 59 -7.84 -3.16 13.97
N ALA A 60 -9.14 -3.44 13.90
CA ALA A 60 -10.19 -2.45 14.11
C ALA A 60 -11.38 -3.02 14.89
N ARG A 61 -12.19 -2.12 15.43
CA ARG A 61 -13.48 -2.40 16.05
C ARG A 61 -14.56 -1.55 15.42
N PRO A 62 -15.80 -2.02 15.31
CA PRO A 62 -16.92 -1.21 14.87
C PRO A 62 -17.05 0.08 15.72
N ALA A 63 -17.42 1.18 15.06
CA ALA A 63 -17.65 2.46 15.69
C ALA A 63 -18.66 3.28 14.88
N GLY A 64 -19.91 3.35 15.34
CA GLY A 64 -21.00 3.99 14.61
C GLY A 64 -21.18 3.38 13.21
N GLU A 65 -21.32 4.21 12.20
CA GLU A 65 -21.45 3.79 10.79
C GLU A 65 -20.10 3.44 10.12
N SER A 66 -19.02 3.30 10.89
CA SER A 66 -17.68 3.01 10.41
C SER A 66 -16.94 2.10 11.39
N PHE A 67 -15.62 2.18 11.44
CA PHE A 67 -14.78 1.45 12.38
C PHE A 67 -13.64 2.33 12.90
N ARG A 68 -13.14 1.96 14.07
CA ARG A 68 -11.98 2.60 14.70
C ARG A 68 -10.79 1.64 14.69
N VAL A 69 -9.67 2.10 14.14
CA VAL A 69 -8.40 1.35 14.17
C VAL A 69 -7.86 1.31 15.59
N VAL A 70 -7.55 0.12 16.10
CA VAL A 70 -7.02 -0.11 17.45
C VAL A 70 -5.56 -0.56 17.44
N ASP A 71 -5.07 -1.11 16.33
CA ASP A 71 -3.65 -1.40 16.10
C ASP A 71 -3.35 -1.49 14.60
N ALA A 72 -2.10 -1.25 14.24
CA ALA A 72 -1.63 -1.39 12.88
C ALA A 72 -0.17 -1.87 12.85
N PHE A 73 0.20 -2.52 11.75
CA PHE A 73 1.58 -2.90 11.46
C PHE A 73 1.84 -2.71 9.96
N SER A 74 3.03 -2.28 9.62
CA SER A 74 3.51 -2.22 8.24
C SER A 74 5.01 -2.47 8.22
N ARG A 75 5.44 -3.36 7.35
CA ARG A 75 6.86 -3.65 7.12
C ARG A 75 7.08 -3.91 5.63
N ILE A 76 8.12 -3.32 5.07
CA ILE A 76 8.61 -3.66 3.75
C ILE A 76 9.35 -4.99 3.87
N ILE A 77 8.95 -5.97 3.07
CA ILE A 77 9.47 -7.33 3.09
C ILE A 77 10.04 -7.76 1.73
N ARG A 78 9.72 -7.01 0.65
CA ARG A 78 10.13 -7.28 -0.73
C ARG A 78 9.93 -8.76 -1.10
N LEU A 79 8.71 -9.29 -0.81
CA LEU A 79 8.39 -10.70 -1.07
C LEU A 79 8.53 -11.07 -2.55
N GLY A 80 8.15 -10.15 -3.44
CA GLY A 80 8.19 -10.37 -4.88
C GLY A 80 9.51 -9.98 -5.55
N GLU A 81 10.56 -9.67 -4.77
CA GLU A 81 11.89 -9.36 -5.33
C GLU A 81 12.42 -10.55 -6.14
N GLY A 82 12.75 -10.33 -7.42
CA GLY A 82 13.24 -11.35 -8.34
C GLY A 82 12.18 -12.31 -8.91
N VAL A 83 10.93 -12.26 -8.48
CA VAL A 83 9.87 -13.17 -8.99
C VAL A 83 9.64 -12.96 -10.48
N SER A 84 9.70 -11.73 -10.96
CA SER A 84 9.54 -11.41 -12.38
C SER A 84 10.59 -12.07 -13.28
N ALA A 85 11.81 -12.27 -12.77
CA ALA A 85 12.91 -12.90 -13.51
C ALA A 85 13.03 -14.41 -13.28
N LEU A 86 12.75 -14.88 -12.06
CA LEU A 86 13.02 -16.24 -11.61
C LEU A 86 11.76 -17.12 -11.50
N GLY A 87 10.57 -16.53 -11.55
CA GLY A 87 9.30 -17.23 -11.34
C GLY A 87 9.05 -17.74 -9.92
N ARG A 88 9.95 -17.47 -8.97
CA ARG A 88 9.92 -18.06 -7.61
C ARG A 88 10.24 -17.03 -6.54
N LEU A 89 9.61 -17.17 -5.36
CA LEU A 89 10.00 -16.45 -4.14
C LEU A 89 11.37 -16.93 -3.68
N SER A 90 12.27 -16.00 -3.36
CA SER A 90 13.58 -16.34 -2.80
C SER A 90 13.45 -16.73 -1.31
N GLU A 91 14.35 -17.59 -0.81
CA GLU A 91 14.36 -17.99 0.59
C GLU A 91 14.49 -16.80 1.54
N ALA A 92 15.36 -15.85 1.22
CA ALA A 92 15.53 -14.63 2.02
C ALA A 92 14.25 -13.78 2.09
N ALA A 93 13.45 -13.71 1.00
CA ALA A 93 12.17 -13.01 1.00
C ALA A 93 11.12 -13.76 1.83
N ILE A 94 11.10 -15.09 1.75
CA ILE A 94 10.23 -15.95 2.56
C ILE A 94 10.52 -15.76 4.06
N GLU A 95 11.78 -15.78 4.47
CA GLU A 95 12.18 -15.56 5.88
C GLU A 95 11.75 -14.16 6.38
N ARG A 96 11.93 -13.11 5.57
CA ARG A 96 11.46 -11.76 5.91
C ARG A 96 9.94 -11.71 6.11
N ALA A 97 9.20 -12.43 5.25
CA ALA A 97 7.75 -12.51 5.34
C ALA A 97 7.29 -13.28 6.59
N ILE A 98 7.88 -14.44 6.90
CA ILE A 98 7.60 -15.24 8.10
C ILE A 98 7.84 -14.43 9.37
N ALA A 99 8.97 -13.71 9.45
CA ALA A 99 9.27 -12.83 10.57
C ALA A 99 8.23 -11.71 10.74
N ALA A 100 7.75 -11.11 9.64
CA ALA A 100 6.70 -10.10 9.68
C ALA A 100 5.34 -10.68 10.09
N LEU A 101 4.96 -11.84 9.55
CA LEU A 101 3.72 -12.55 9.85
C LEU A 101 3.66 -13.00 11.31
N THR A 102 4.79 -13.44 11.88
CA THR A 102 4.90 -13.78 13.31
C THR A 102 4.55 -12.58 14.21
N ILE A 103 5.00 -11.38 13.85
CA ILE A 103 4.63 -10.16 14.58
C ILE A 103 3.13 -9.87 14.42
N CYS A 104 2.58 -10.04 13.21
CA CYS A 104 1.16 -9.85 12.95
C CYS A 104 0.31 -10.80 13.79
N ARG A 105 0.65 -12.10 13.84
CA ARG A 105 -0.02 -13.09 14.70
C ARG A 105 -0.04 -12.66 16.16
N ASN A 106 1.12 -12.24 16.69
CA ASN A 106 1.23 -11.83 18.09
C ASN A 106 0.40 -10.58 18.38
N LYS A 107 0.35 -9.63 17.44
CA LYS A 107 -0.51 -8.44 17.56
C LYS A 107 -1.99 -8.82 17.58
N MET A 108 -2.43 -9.69 16.68
CA MET A 108 -3.83 -10.17 16.64
C MET A 108 -4.20 -10.86 17.95
N LYS A 109 -3.34 -11.75 18.47
CA LYS A 109 -3.53 -12.42 19.75
C LYS A 109 -3.64 -11.42 20.91
N ASN A 110 -2.72 -10.45 20.99
CA ASN A 110 -2.67 -9.45 22.06
C ASN A 110 -3.88 -8.48 22.04
N LYS A 111 -4.51 -8.29 20.87
CA LYS A 111 -5.70 -7.44 20.71
C LYS A 111 -7.02 -8.22 20.83
N GLY A 112 -6.96 -9.53 21.08
CA GLY A 112 -8.13 -10.38 21.19
C GLY A 112 -8.97 -10.38 19.91
N VAL A 113 -8.30 -10.49 18.75
CA VAL A 113 -9.00 -10.51 17.46
C VAL A 113 -9.93 -11.72 17.40
N SER A 114 -11.22 -11.47 17.13
CA SER A 114 -12.26 -12.48 17.03
C SER A 114 -12.44 -13.00 15.61
N ARG A 115 -12.20 -12.15 14.61
CA ARG A 115 -12.28 -12.51 13.19
C ARG A 115 -11.17 -11.85 12.40
N ALA A 116 -10.50 -12.63 11.56
CA ALA A 116 -9.42 -12.15 10.72
C ALA A 116 -9.56 -12.69 9.28
N ARG A 117 -9.15 -11.87 8.31
CA ARG A 117 -8.94 -12.29 6.92
C ARG A 117 -7.54 -11.89 6.51
N LEU A 118 -6.74 -12.89 6.10
CA LEU A 118 -5.31 -12.75 5.86
C LEU A 118 -5.06 -13.01 4.38
N ILE A 119 -4.90 -11.95 3.62
CA ILE A 119 -4.83 -12.00 2.16
C ILE A 119 -3.39 -11.93 1.70
N ALA A 120 -3.04 -12.76 0.70
CA ALA A 120 -1.83 -12.65 -0.09
C ALA A 120 -2.21 -12.35 -1.55
N THR A 121 -1.42 -11.50 -2.21
CA THR A 121 -1.73 -10.97 -3.53
C THR A 121 -0.70 -11.41 -4.58
N GLU A 122 -0.29 -10.52 -5.51
CA GLU A 122 0.42 -10.85 -6.74
C GLU A 122 1.68 -11.68 -6.55
N ALA A 123 2.53 -11.40 -5.56
CA ALA A 123 3.77 -12.18 -5.36
C ALA A 123 3.51 -13.67 -5.12
N CYS A 124 2.50 -13.98 -4.28
CA CYS A 124 2.11 -15.37 -4.01
C CYS A 124 1.34 -16.01 -5.17
N ARG A 125 0.63 -15.20 -5.93
CA ARG A 125 -0.17 -15.65 -7.08
C ARG A 125 0.71 -16.00 -8.27
N ALA A 126 1.77 -15.20 -8.51
CA ALA A 126 2.66 -15.35 -9.64
C ALA A 126 3.79 -16.37 -9.42
N ALA A 127 4.18 -16.62 -8.18
CA ALA A 127 5.31 -17.50 -7.89
C ALA A 127 4.93 -18.98 -7.94
N GLU A 128 5.76 -19.80 -8.62
CA GLU A 128 5.61 -21.25 -8.69
C GLU A 128 5.60 -21.92 -7.30
N ASN A 129 6.40 -21.41 -6.36
CA ASN A 129 6.48 -21.91 -4.98
C ASN A 129 5.53 -21.16 -4.01
N GLY A 130 4.54 -20.43 -4.53
CA GLY A 130 3.58 -19.71 -3.69
C GLY A 130 2.75 -20.63 -2.79
N ALA A 131 2.42 -21.86 -3.25
CA ALA A 131 1.72 -22.84 -2.44
C ALA A 131 2.61 -23.40 -1.31
N GLU A 132 3.88 -23.71 -1.60
CA GLU A 132 4.87 -24.15 -0.62
C GLU A 132 5.09 -23.10 0.47
N PHE A 133 5.21 -21.83 0.07
CA PHE A 133 5.34 -20.71 1.00
C PHE A 133 4.13 -20.62 1.94
N ARG A 134 2.89 -20.73 1.43
CA ARG A 134 1.69 -20.71 2.27
C ARG A 134 1.63 -21.88 3.26
N ALA A 135 2.00 -23.08 2.82
CA ALA A 135 2.08 -24.25 3.69
C ALA A 135 3.09 -24.03 4.82
N ARG A 136 4.25 -23.47 4.51
CA ARG A 136 5.29 -23.12 5.49
C ARG A 136 4.80 -22.05 6.47
N VAL A 137 4.06 -21.03 6.04
CA VAL A 137 3.44 -20.03 6.91
C VAL A 137 2.43 -20.68 7.87
N ALA A 138 1.61 -21.60 7.38
CA ALA A 138 0.66 -22.33 8.22
C ALA A 138 1.39 -23.18 9.28
N GLU A 139 2.47 -23.87 8.93
CA GLU A 139 3.24 -24.70 9.84
C GLU A 139 4.03 -23.88 10.87
N GLU A 140 4.82 -22.89 10.43
CA GLU A 140 5.75 -22.16 11.31
C GLU A 140 5.07 -21.01 12.07
N VAL A 141 4.08 -20.36 11.46
CA VAL A 141 3.40 -19.19 12.05
C VAL A 141 2.02 -19.52 12.58
N GLY A 142 1.37 -20.58 12.10
CA GLY A 142 -0.01 -20.90 12.44
C GLY A 142 -1.01 -19.90 11.85
N LEU A 143 -0.74 -19.34 10.69
CA LEU A 143 -1.61 -18.44 9.95
C LEU A 143 -1.94 -19.03 8.58
N GLU A 144 -3.21 -19.01 8.22
CA GLU A 144 -3.67 -19.41 6.89
C GLU A 144 -3.82 -18.19 5.99
N LEU A 145 -3.08 -18.14 4.89
CA LEU A 145 -3.12 -17.09 3.90
C LEU A 145 -4.06 -17.47 2.74
N GLU A 146 -5.04 -16.61 2.48
CA GLU A 146 -5.91 -16.67 1.32
C GLU A 146 -5.26 -15.93 0.14
N VAL A 147 -5.03 -16.62 -0.99
CA VAL A 147 -4.64 -15.94 -2.23
C VAL A 147 -5.90 -15.56 -2.99
N ILE A 148 -6.14 -14.25 -3.11
CA ILE A 148 -7.30 -13.74 -3.84
C ILE A 148 -6.97 -13.51 -5.32
N ASN A 149 -8.01 -13.52 -6.17
CA ASN A 149 -7.88 -13.11 -7.57
C ASN A 149 -7.84 -11.57 -7.70
N ARG A 150 -7.50 -11.09 -8.89
CA ARG A 150 -7.32 -9.65 -9.16
C ARG A 150 -8.64 -8.87 -9.08
N GLU A 151 -9.76 -9.48 -9.44
CA GLU A 151 -11.09 -8.86 -9.33
C GLU A 151 -11.47 -8.60 -7.87
N THR A 152 -11.28 -9.58 -7.01
CA THR A 152 -11.50 -9.44 -5.56
C THR A 152 -10.58 -8.38 -4.97
N GLU A 153 -9.31 -8.33 -5.40
CA GLU A 153 -8.35 -7.31 -4.96
C GLU A 153 -8.82 -5.90 -5.32
N ALA A 154 -9.21 -5.68 -6.59
CA ALA A 154 -9.75 -4.42 -7.07
C ALA A 154 -11.04 -4.00 -6.34
N THR A 155 -11.96 -4.96 -6.12
CA THR A 155 -13.23 -4.71 -5.41
C THR A 155 -13.01 -4.33 -3.95
N LEU A 156 -12.09 -5.00 -3.26
CA LEU A 156 -11.77 -4.68 -1.87
C LEU A 156 -11.06 -3.34 -1.75
N ALA A 157 -10.11 -3.03 -2.66
CA ALA A 157 -9.45 -1.73 -2.69
C ALA A 157 -10.47 -0.60 -2.92
N ALA A 158 -11.40 -0.79 -3.86
CA ALA A 158 -12.48 0.14 -4.12
C ALA A 158 -13.37 0.33 -2.87
N THR A 159 -13.79 -0.76 -2.22
CA THR A 159 -14.60 -0.73 -0.99
C THR A 159 -13.90 0.08 0.11
N GLY A 160 -12.59 -0.09 0.28
CA GLY A 160 -11.82 0.65 1.29
C GLY A 160 -11.69 2.14 1.01
N CYS A 161 -11.84 2.56 -0.25
CA CYS A 161 -11.66 3.95 -0.68
C CYS A 161 -12.98 4.73 -0.86
N THR A 162 -14.15 4.07 -0.84
CA THR A 162 -15.45 4.70 -1.15
C THR A 162 -15.77 5.94 -0.32
N MET A 163 -15.33 5.98 0.95
CA MET A 163 -15.50 7.14 1.83
C MET A 163 -14.79 8.41 1.33
N LEU A 164 -13.87 8.27 0.39
CA LEU A 164 -13.12 9.38 -0.22
C LEU A 164 -13.65 9.77 -1.61
N LEU A 165 -14.72 9.16 -2.09
CA LEU A 165 -15.38 9.65 -3.31
C LEU A 165 -15.92 11.06 -3.07
N ASP A 166 -15.67 11.96 -4.03
CA ASP A 166 -16.25 13.30 -4.00
C ASP A 166 -17.77 13.19 -4.20
N PRO A 167 -18.59 13.62 -3.23
CA PRO A 167 -20.04 13.51 -3.37
C PRO A 167 -20.61 14.39 -4.49
N GLN A 168 -19.85 15.34 -5.01
CA GLN A 168 -20.23 16.20 -6.13
C GLN A 168 -19.80 15.61 -7.48
N ALA A 169 -18.89 14.62 -7.50
CA ALA A 169 -18.46 13.99 -8.73
C ALA A 169 -19.47 12.94 -9.22
N GLU A 170 -19.50 12.70 -10.52
CA GLU A 170 -20.30 11.62 -11.12
C GLU A 170 -19.67 10.24 -10.90
N GLY A 171 -18.36 10.21 -10.64
CA GLY A 171 -17.60 9.01 -10.37
C GLY A 171 -16.12 9.28 -10.11
N ALA A 172 -15.33 8.22 -10.11
CA ALA A 172 -13.88 8.32 -9.97
C ALA A 172 -13.17 7.23 -10.75
N LEU A 173 -11.95 7.54 -11.20
CA LEU A 173 -10.98 6.53 -11.56
C LEU A 173 -10.12 6.22 -10.33
N LEU A 174 -10.42 5.11 -9.65
CA LEU A 174 -9.56 4.59 -8.59
C LEU A 174 -8.39 3.86 -9.23
N PHE A 175 -7.19 4.06 -8.68
CA PHE A 175 -6.03 3.24 -9.01
C PHE A 175 -5.22 2.89 -7.75
N ASP A 176 -4.75 1.64 -7.72
CA ASP A 176 -3.84 1.11 -6.69
C ASP A 176 -2.51 0.74 -7.37
N ILE A 177 -1.45 1.48 -7.07
CA ILE A 177 -0.11 1.20 -7.62
C ILE A 177 0.62 0.29 -6.63
N GLY A 178 0.49 -1.02 -6.84
CA GLY A 178 1.13 -2.04 -6.03
C GLY A 178 2.59 -2.31 -6.39
N GLY A 179 3.17 -3.32 -5.73
CA GLY A 179 4.56 -3.73 -6.01
C GLY A 179 4.69 -4.56 -7.29
N GLY A 180 3.81 -5.52 -7.51
CA GLY A 180 3.83 -6.46 -8.63
C GLY A 180 2.72 -6.27 -9.65
N SER A 181 1.63 -5.62 -9.26
CA SER A 181 0.50 -5.28 -10.13
C SER A 181 0.03 -3.86 -9.86
N SER A 182 -0.80 -3.34 -10.77
CA SER A 182 -1.50 -2.07 -10.61
C SER A 182 -2.94 -2.24 -11.07
N GLU A 183 -3.88 -1.88 -10.22
CA GLU A 183 -5.31 -1.99 -10.48
C GLU A 183 -5.87 -0.62 -10.86
N LEU A 184 -6.67 -0.56 -11.93
CA LEU A 184 -7.50 0.59 -12.28
C LEU A 184 -8.96 0.16 -12.19
N VAL A 185 -9.77 0.95 -11.49
CA VAL A 185 -11.18 0.65 -11.27
C VAL A 185 -12.01 1.89 -11.58
N TRP A 186 -12.93 1.74 -12.52
CA TRP A 186 -13.89 2.78 -12.85
C TRP A 186 -15.07 2.72 -11.89
N LEU A 187 -15.26 3.76 -11.11
CA LEU A 187 -16.31 3.86 -10.10
C LEU A 187 -17.36 4.85 -10.53
N ASP A 188 -18.61 4.45 -10.43
CA ASP A 188 -19.73 5.37 -10.41
C ASP A 188 -19.90 6.04 -9.05
N ARG A 189 -20.73 7.06 -9.02
CA ARG A 189 -21.17 7.68 -7.79
C ARG A 189 -21.72 6.61 -6.85
N SER A 190 -21.13 6.50 -5.66
CA SER A 190 -21.60 5.53 -4.68
C SER A 190 -23.02 5.85 -4.22
N GLN A 191 -23.87 4.84 -4.17
CA GLN A 191 -25.18 4.98 -3.53
C GLN A 191 -25.00 4.93 -2.01
N LYS A 192 -25.73 5.80 -1.29
CA LYS A 192 -25.81 5.70 0.17
C LYS A 192 -26.47 4.36 0.54
N CYS A 193 -25.77 3.55 1.30
CA CYS A 193 -26.34 2.35 1.90
C CYS A 193 -26.94 2.73 3.27
N ASN A 194 -28.02 2.10 3.64
CA ASN A 194 -28.55 2.19 4.99
C ASN A 194 -27.60 1.45 5.95
N GLY A 195 -26.87 2.21 6.74
CA GLY A 195 -25.88 1.70 7.68
C GLY A 195 -24.51 1.32 7.06
N GLY A 196 -23.45 1.72 7.74
CA GLY A 196 -22.06 1.45 7.38
C GLY A 196 -21.51 2.26 6.19
N PRO A 197 -20.23 2.06 5.84
CA PRO A 197 -19.58 2.73 4.71
C PRO A 197 -20.28 2.40 3.38
N PRO A 198 -20.38 3.35 2.42
CA PRO A 198 -21.00 3.09 1.12
C PRO A 198 -20.24 1.99 0.35
N LEU A 199 -20.98 1.21 -0.46
CA LEU A 199 -20.38 0.22 -1.34
C LEU A 199 -20.02 0.85 -2.69
N PRO A 200 -18.91 0.40 -3.32
CA PRO A 200 -18.53 0.88 -4.64
C PRO A 200 -19.49 0.34 -5.70
N GLN A 201 -19.80 1.17 -6.70
CA GLN A 201 -20.42 0.74 -7.94
C GLN A 201 -19.34 0.69 -9.00
N ILE A 202 -18.86 -0.51 -9.30
CA ILE A 202 -17.78 -0.73 -10.27
C ILE A 202 -18.40 -0.90 -11.64
N ARG A 203 -18.02 -0.02 -12.59
CA ARG A 203 -18.38 -0.14 -14.02
C ARG A 203 -17.41 -0.98 -14.81
N GLY A 204 -16.14 -0.90 -14.47
CA GLY A 204 -15.09 -1.64 -15.13
C GLY A 204 -13.83 -1.64 -14.30
N TRP A 205 -12.97 -2.60 -14.54
CA TRP A 205 -11.68 -2.71 -13.87
C TRP A 205 -10.67 -3.41 -14.76
N VAL A 206 -9.41 -3.12 -14.53
CA VAL A 206 -8.28 -3.83 -15.11
C VAL A 206 -7.18 -3.97 -14.07
N SER A 207 -6.51 -5.11 -14.06
CA SER A 207 -5.27 -5.31 -13.32
C SER A 207 -4.12 -5.49 -14.30
N LEU A 208 -3.18 -4.56 -14.25
CA LEU A 208 -1.96 -4.61 -15.04
C LEU A 208 -0.96 -5.52 -14.31
N PRO A 209 -0.34 -6.49 -14.98
CA PRO A 209 0.68 -7.37 -14.37
C PRO A 209 2.02 -6.63 -14.23
N LEU A 210 1.96 -5.41 -13.69
CA LEU A 210 3.08 -4.51 -13.56
C LEU A 210 2.85 -3.57 -12.38
N GLY A 211 3.82 -3.53 -11.45
CA GLY A 211 3.86 -2.62 -10.32
C GLY A 211 5.24 -1.99 -10.18
N VAL A 212 5.46 -1.25 -9.09
CA VAL A 212 6.70 -0.49 -8.91
C VAL A 212 7.95 -1.38 -8.82
N VAL A 213 7.84 -2.58 -8.26
CA VAL A 213 8.97 -3.52 -8.16
C VAL A 213 9.29 -4.08 -9.54
N THR A 214 8.29 -4.61 -10.25
CA THR A 214 8.50 -5.20 -11.58
C THR A 214 9.00 -4.18 -12.60
N LEU A 215 8.50 -2.95 -12.55
CA LEU A 215 8.95 -1.89 -13.46
C LEU A 215 10.38 -1.43 -13.15
N ALA A 216 10.71 -1.27 -11.85
CA ALA A 216 12.06 -0.92 -11.43
C ALA A 216 13.08 -2.03 -11.73
N GLU A 217 12.71 -3.30 -11.62
CA GLU A 217 13.57 -4.44 -11.99
C GLU A 217 13.89 -4.45 -13.49
N ARG A 218 12.93 -4.10 -14.35
CA ARG A 218 13.10 -4.07 -15.83
C ARG A 218 13.95 -2.91 -16.31
N HIS A 219 13.72 -1.72 -15.78
CA HIS A 219 14.32 -0.47 -16.26
C HIS A 219 15.43 0.07 -15.36
N GLY A 220 15.57 -0.48 -14.16
CA GLY A 220 16.43 0.08 -13.11
C GLY A 220 15.71 1.18 -12.32
N GLY A 221 16.00 1.25 -11.02
CA GLY A 221 15.36 2.22 -10.11
C GLY A 221 16.34 3.18 -9.44
N VAL A 222 17.63 2.87 -9.47
CA VAL A 222 18.69 3.67 -8.84
C VAL A 222 19.07 4.86 -9.70
N SER A 223 19.42 4.60 -10.98
CA SER A 223 19.79 5.63 -11.96
C SER A 223 18.77 5.66 -13.08
N VAL A 224 17.87 6.63 -13.04
CA VAL A 224 16.79 6.79 -14.02
C VAL A 224 17.02 8.08 -14.80
N THR A 225 17.40 7.93 -16.06
CA THR A 225 17.52 9.06 -17.01
C THR A 225 16.13 9.44 -17.54
N PRO A 226 15.98 10.64 -18.16
CA PRO A 226 14.72 11.01 -18.82
C PRO A 226 14.26 9.97 -19.86
N ALA A 227 15.19 9.39 -20.61
CA ALA A 227 14.89 8.36 -21.61
C ALA A 227 14.39 7.05 -20.95
N ILE A 228 14.99 6.63 -19.84
CA ILE A 228 14.54 5.45 -19.07
C ILE A 228 13.16 5.74 -18.48
N TYR A 229 12.95 6.94 -17.92
CA TYR A 229 11.66 7.33 -17.37
C TYR A 229 10.54 7.28 -18.41
N GLU A 230 10.78 7.84 -19.60
CA GLU A 230 9.79 7.82 -20.68
C GLU A 230 9.57 6.40 -21.25
N ALA A 231 10.59 5.54 -21.24
CA ALA A 231 10.42 4.12 -21.57
C ALA A 231 9.51 3.40 -20.56
N MET A 232 9.66 3.68 -19.25
CA MET A 232 8.76 3.18 -18.22
C MET A 232 7.31 3.65 -18.45
N VAL A 233 7.12 4.95 -18.71
CA VAL A 233 5.80 5.53 -19.00
C VAL A 233 5.16 4.88 -20.22
N SER A 234 5.94 4.69 -21.29
CA SER A 234 5.46 4.11 -22.55
C SER A 234 5.04 2.64 -22.38
N GLU A 235 5.81 1.85 -21.61
CA GLU A 235 5.45 0.45 -21.31
C GLU A 235 4.11 0.37 -20.56
N VAL A 236 3.92 1.20 -19.56
CA VAL A 236 2.66 1.25 -18.79
C VAL A 236 1.51 1.75 -19.65
N ALA A 237 1.74 2.79 -20.47
CA ALA A 237 0.72 3.34 -21.35
C ALA A 237 0.20 2.29 -22.35
N ALA A 238 1.09 1.44 -22.89
CA ALA A 238 0.70 0.34 -23.78
C ALA A 238 -0.23 -0.67 -23.07
N LEU A 239 0.01 -0.96 -21.79
CA LEU A 239 -0.84 -1.86 -21.00
C LEU A 239 -2.20 -1.24 -20.64
N ILE A 240 -2.25 0.08 -20.47
CA ILE A 240 -3.48 0.82 -20.12
C ILE A 240 -4.36 1.05 -21.36
N ALA A 241 -3.77 1.13 -22.55
CA ALA A 241 -4.45 1.56 -23.77
C ALA A 241 -5.78 0.85 -24.07
N PRO A 242 -5.93 -0.48 -23.93
CA PRO A 242 -7.20 -1.16 -24.16
C PRO A 242 -8.32 -0.66 -23.21
N PHE A 243 -8.01 -0.54 -21.93
CA PHE A 243 -8.95 -0.06 -20.91
C PHE A 243 -9.30 1.42 -21.10
N ALA A 244 -8.31 2.24 -21.48
CA ALA A 244 -8.53 3.65 -21.79
C ALA A 244 -9.44 3.83 -23.02
N HIS A 245 -9.26 3.00 -24.06
CA HIS A 245 -10.11 3.05 -25.24
C HIS A 245 -11.56 2.69 -24.92
N GLU A 246 -11.78 1.65 -24.13
CA GLU A 246 -13.12 1.22 -23.71
C GLU A 246 -13.86 2.29 -22.90
N HIS A 247 -13.14 3.04 -22.07
CA HIS A 247 -13.72 4.01 -21.14
C HIS A 247 -13.51 5.48 -21.52
N ALA A 248 -12.97 5.77 -22.72
CA ALA A 248 -12.64 7.12 -23.17
C ALA A 248 -13.81 8.12 -23.11
N ALA A 249 -15.03 7.66 -23.47
CA ALA A 249 -16.22 8.51 -23.46
C ALA A 249 -16.70 8.88 -22.04
N ALA A 250 -16.42 8.03 -21.06
CA ALA A 250 -16.79 8.24 -19.67
C ALA A 250 -15.79 9.14 -18.92
N ALA A 251 -14.52 9.17 -19.37
CA ALA A 251 -13.45 9.96 -18.78
C ALA A 251 -13.65 11.49 -18.86
N LEU A 252 -14.60 11.96 -19.67
CA LEU A 252 -14.77 13.38 -19.99
C LEU A 252 -15.71 14.16 -19.06
N ARG A 253 -16.37 13.54 -18.09
CA ARG A 253 -17.45 14.21 -17.35
C ARG A 253 -17.37 13.99 -15.84
N GLY A 254 -17.06 15.07 -15.10
CA GLY A 254 -17.37 15.19 -13.69
C GLY A 254 -16.70 14.16 -12.76
N ILE A 255 -15.62 13.51 -13.20
CA ILE A 255 -14.87 12.54 -12.39
C ILE A 255 -13.63 13.16 -11.74
N HIS A 256 -13.11 12.47 -10.74
CA HIS A 256 -11.79 12.73 -10.20
C HIS A 256 -10.95 11.45 -10.14
N MET A 257 -9.64 11.61 -10.05
CA MET A 257 -8.75 10.49 -9.71
C MET A 257 -8.77 10.22 -8.21
N LEU A 258 -8.72 8.95 -7.84
CA LEU A 258 -8.58 8.48 -6.46
C LEU A 258 -7.43 7.49 -6.40
N GLY A 259 -6.28 7.94 -5.93
CA GLY A 259 -5.07 7.12 -5.92
C GLY A 259 -4.78 6.55 -4.53
N THR A 260 -4.45 5.27 -4.47
CA THR A 260 -4.07 4.62 -3.22
C THR A 260 -2.68 3.98 -3.31
N SER A 261 -2.24 3.38 -2.20
CA SER A 261 -0.97 2.70 -2.04
C SER A 261 0.25 3.60 -1.80
N GLY A 262 1.42 2.96 -1.72
CA GLY A 262 2.66 3.58 -1.26
C GLY A 262 3.18 4.71 -2.16
N THR A 263 2.98 4.60 -3.46
CA THR A 263 3.41 5.62 -4.42
C THR A 263 2.69 6.94 -4.19
N VAL A 264 1.36 6.90 -4.23
CA VAL A 264 0.53 8.11 -4.16
C VAL A 264 0.66 8.80 -2.80
N THR A 265 0.69 8.00 -1.72
CA THR A 265 0.89 8.56 -0.37
C THR A 265 2.30 9.15 -0.17
N THR A 266 3.32 8.61 -0.85
CA THR A 266 4.66 9.19 -0.86
C THR A 266 4.69 10.52 -1.62
N ILE A 267 4.07 10.59 -2.80
CA ILE A 267 3.94 11.83 -3.59
C ILE A 267 3.25 12.92 -2.78
N ALA A 268 2.14 12.59 -2.11
CA ALA A 268 1.45 13.54 -1.22
C ALA A 268 2.33 13.98 -0.04
N GLY A 269 3.08 13.06 0.56
CA GLY A 269 4.02 13.38 1.63
C GLY A 269 5.13 14.35 1.20
N VAL A 270 5.65 14.19 -0.01
CA VAL A 270 6.65 15.08 -0.63
C VAL A 270 6.01 16.44 -0.96
N HIS A 271 4.80 16.47 -1.54
CA HIS A 271 4.04 17.69 -1.81
C HIS A 271 3.84 18.51 -0.53
N LEU A 272 3.37 17.87 0.54
CA LEU A 272 3.13 18.50 1.84
C LEU A 272 4.42 18.84 2.62
N ASN A 273 5.61 18.56 2.07
CA ASN A 273 6.92 18.74 2.70
C ASN A 273 6.97 18.16 4.13
N LEU A 274 6.45 16.95 4.32
CA LEU A 274 6.40 16.33 5.64
C LEU A 274 7.79 15.92 6.11
N LYS A 275 8.19 16.39 7.29
CA LYS A 275 9.41 15.93 7.97
C LYS A 275 9.27 14.51 8.53
N ARG A 276 8.05 14.05 8.70
CA ARG A 276 7.68 12.71 9.11
C ARG A 276 6.32 12.42 8.50
N TYR A 277 6.13 11.20 8.03
CA TYR A 277 4.85 10.77 7.46
C TYR A 277 3.70 10.97 8.48
N ASP A 278 2.63 11.63 8.04
CA ASP A 278 1.44 11.89 8.82
C ASP A 278 0.19 11.50 8.01
N ARG A 279 -0.37 10.35 8.35
CA ARG A 279 -1.56 9.81 7.69
C ARG A 279 -2.73 10.79 7.66
N ARG A 280 -2.93 11.56 8.74
CA ARG A 280 -4.06 12.49 8.84
C ARG A 280 -3.99 13.63 7.83
N ARG A 281 -2.79 14.00 7.42
CA ARG A 281 -2.56 15.03 6.41
C ARG A 281 -2.58 14.47 4.99
N VAL A 282 -2.18 13.20 4.83
CA VAL A 282 -2.08 12.53 3.53
C VAL A 282 -3.42 11.95 3.09
N ASP A 283 -4.15 11.26 3.99
CA ASP A 283 -5.43 10.62 3.66
C ASP A 283 -6.50 11.67 3.37
N GLY A 284 -7.02 11.65 2.15
CA GLY A 284 -8.01 12.63 1.66
C GLY A 284 -7.41 13.91 1.08
N CYS A 285 -6.08 14.07 1.04
CA CYS A 285 -5.40 15.21 0.42
C CYS A 285 -5.79 15.31 -1.07
N TRP A 286 -6.08 16.53 -1.52
CA TRP A 286 -6.28 16.84 -2.92
C TRP A 286 -5.00 17.40 -3.52
N MET A 287 -4.72 17.01 -4.75
CA MET A 287 -3.61 17.54 -5.55
C MET A 287 -4.13 17.85 -6.96
N ASP A 288 -3.77 19.00 -7.46
CA ASP A 288 -4.02 19.36 -8.87
C ASP A 288 -2.87 18.89 -9.77
N GLU A 289 -3.05 19.10 -11.08
CA GLU A 289 -2.07 18.69 -12.07
C GLU A 289 -0.71 19.37 -11.87
N ARG A 290 -0.69 20.65 -11.54
CA ARG A 290 0.56 21.42 -11.34
C ARG A 290 1.33 20.93 -10.13
N GLU A 291 0.63 20.64 -9.04
CA GLU A 291 1.20 20.12 -7.80
C GLU A 291 1.81 18.73 -8.01
N ILE A 292 1.13 17.86 -8.78
CA ILE A 292 1.65 16.53 -9.11
C ILE A 292 2.90 16.64 -9.97
N ASN A 293 2.86 17.48 -11.03
CA ASN A 293 3.99 17.71 -11.93
C ASN A 293 5.22 18.23 -11.16
N ALA A 294 5.02 19.23 -10.28
CA ALA A 294 6.11 19.78 -9.47
C ALA A 294 6.77 18.73 -8.58
N VAL A 295 5.98 17.79 -8.02
CA VAL A 295 6.54 16.69 -7.21
C VAL A 295 7.30 15.70 -8.09
N ILE A 296 6.77 15.31 -9.24
CA ILE A 296 7.44 14.37 -10.15
C ILE A 296 8.76 14.98 -10.66
N GLU A 297 8.75 16.23 -11.11
CA GLU A 297 9.97 16.96 -11.53
C GLU A 297 11.01 17.01 -10.42
N ARG A 298 10.58 17.34 -9.20
CA ARG A 298 11.47 17.33 -8.02
C ARG A 298 12.08 15.95 -7.79
N LEU A 299 11.30 14.88 -7.87
CA LEU A 299 11.79 13.52 -7.67
C LEU A 299 12.74 13.07 -8.76
N LEU A 300 12.48 13.45 -10.01
CA LEU A 300 13.36 13.18 -11.15
C LEU A 300 14.69 13.95 -11.06
N SER A 301 14.69 15.14 -10.46
CA SER A 301 15.91 15.93 -10.24
C SER A 301 16.79 15.39 -9.10
N MET A 302 16.26 14.53 -8.22
CA MET A 302 17.00 13.94 -7.11
C MET A 302 17.87 12.79 -7.58
N ASN A 303 19.14 12.75 -7.13
CA ASN A 303 19.92 11.53 -7.21
C ASN A 303 19.41 10.47 -6.21
N TYR A 304 19.97 9.26 -6.25
CA TYR A 304 19.53 8.17 -5.37
C TYR A 304 19.71 8.51 -3.88
N GLN A 305 20.80 9.15 -3.51
CA GLN A 305 21.09 9.50 -2.11
C GLN A 305 20.12 10.57 -1.58
N ASP A 306 19.76 11.54 -2.42
CA ASP A 306 18.75 12.55 -2.06
C ASP A 306 17.39 11.91 -1.81
N ARG A 307 17.01 10.90 -2.62
CA ARG A 307 15.79 10.12 -2.41
C ARG A 307 15.85 9.30 -1.13
N VAL A 308 16.97 8.67 -0.83
CA VAL A 308 17.21 7.96 0.44
C VAL A 308 17.08 8.89 1.64
N ALA A 309 17.64 10.09 1.56
CA ALA A 309 17.60 11.08 2.63
C ALA A 309 16.23 11.75 2.80
N SER A 310 15.33 11.62 1.82
CA SER A 310 14.01 12.23 1.89
C SER A 310 13.13 11.56 2.97
N PRO A 311 12.55 12.34 3.91
CA PRO A 311 11.78 11.79 5.04
C PRO A 311 10.54 10.96 4.66
N CYS A 312 9.98 11.22 3.46
CA CYS A 312 8.80 10.52 2.96
C CYS A 312 9.10 9.34 2.04
N ILE A 313 10.36 9.16 1.62
CA ILE A 313 10.80 8.10 0.71
C ILE A 313 11.58 7.05 1.49
N GLY A 314 12.77 7.42 1.97
CA GLY A 314 13.68 6.53 2.70
C GLY A 314 14.36 5.49 1.81
N VAL A 315 15.34 4.78 2.38
CA VAL A 315 16.14 3.78 1.67
C VAL A 315 15.31 2.65 1.05
N GLU A 316 14.19 2.29 1.70
CA GLU A 316 13.37 1.16 1.29
C GLU A 316 12.50 1.42 0.05
N ARG A 317 12.38 2.68 -0.39
CA ARG A 317 11.55 3.10 -1.54
C ARG A 317 12.31 3.95 -2.55
N ALA A 318 13.55 4.32 -2.27
CA ALA A 318 14.32 5.22 -3.10
C ALA A 318 14.57 4.68 -4.52
N ASP A 319 14.61 3.35 -4.66
CA ASP A 319 14.74 2.61 -5.91
C ASP A 319 13.40 2.38 -6.63
N LEU A 320 12.27 2.57 -5.95
CA LEU A 320 10.93 2.27 -6.48
C LEU A 320 10.11 3.52 -6.82
N VAL A 321 10.45 4.66 -6.21
CA VAL A 321 9.58 5.84 -6.28
C VAL A 321 9.42 6.40 -7.70
N LEU A 322 10.47 6.35 -8.53
CA LEU A 322 10.42 6.85 -9.91
C LEU A 322 9.61 5.92 -10.83
N ALA A 323 9.68 4.60 -10.61
CA ALA A 323 8.79 3.65 -11.27
C ALA A 323 7.32 3.93 -10.91
N GLY A 324 7.04 4.24 -9.65
CA GLY A 324 5.71 4.66 -9.22
C GLY A 324 5.24 5.97 -9.87
N CYS A 325 6.13 6.95 -10.00
CA CYS A 325 5.85 8.19 -10.74
C CYS A 325 5.53 7.92 -12.21
N ALA A 326 6.27 7.02 -12.86
CA ALA A 326 6.03 6.66 -14.27
C ALA A 326 4.67 5.98 -14.46
N ILE A 327 4.26 5.09 -13.54
CA ILE A 327 2.93 4.46 -13.57
C ILE A 327 1.85 5.54 -13.41
N LEU A 328 1.97 6.43 -12.43
CA LEU A 328 1.02 7.53 -12.25
C LEU A 328 0.95 8.44 -13.47
N GLU A 329 2.09 8.77 -14.07
CA GLU A 329 2.14 9.61 -15.26
C GLU A 329 1.44 8.96 -16.44
N ALA A 330 1.65 7.66 -16.69
CA ALA A 330 0.95 6.92 -17.75
C ALA A 330 -0.58 6.91 -17.51
N ILE A 331 -1.03 6.71 -16.27
CA ILE A 331 -2.46 6.77 -15.91
C ILE A 331 -3.03 8.16 -16.20
N ARG A 332 -2.32 9.22 -15.79
CA ARG A 332 -2.76 10.61 -16.02
C ARG A 332 -2.81 11.00 -17.48
N ARG A 333 -1.87 10.51 -18.30
CA ARG A 333 -1.88 10.73 -19.76
C ARG A 333 -3.05 10.01 -20.45
N ALA A 334 -3.37 8.79 -19.96
CA ALA A 334 -4.49 8.01 -20.49
C ALA A 334 -5.86 8.55 -20.06
N PHE A 335 -5.96 9.10 -18.85
CA PHE A 335 -7.20 9.62 -18.27
C PHE A 335 -6.96 11.04 -17.70
N PRO A 336 -6.98 12.07 -18.54
CA PRO A 336 -6.80 13.45 -18.09
C PRO A 336 -7.89 13.84 -17.09
N CYS A 337 -7.48 14.09 -15.86
CA CYS A 337 -8.35 14.50 -14.76
C CYS A 337 -7.73 15.68 -14.03
N PRO A 338 -8.52 16.72 -13.71
CA PRO A 338 -7.97 17.95 -13.12
C PRO A 338 -7.48 17.76 -11.69
N ARG A 339 -7.97 16.75 -10.98
CA ARG A 339 -7.69 16.56 -9.55
C ARG A 339 -7.50 15.10 -9.19
N LEU A 340 -6.54 14.85 -8.32
CA LEU A 340 -6.25 13.59 -7.66
C LEU A 340 -6.58 13.70 -6.17
N ARG A 341 -7.39 12.80 -5.66
CA ARG A 341 -7.55 12.59 -4.22
C ARG A 341 -6.67 11.43 -3.76
N VAL A 342 -5.92 11.64 -2.69
CA VAL A 342 -5.01 10.65 -2.15
C VAL A 342 -5.70 9.82 -1.08
N ALA A 343 -5.61 8.49 -1.19
CA ALA A 343 -6.12 7.57 -0.19
C ALA A 343 -4.97 6.84 0.53
N ASP A 344 -4.86 6.99 1.85
CA ASP A 344 -4.04 6.11 2.70
C ASP A 344 -4.92 5.01 3.32
N ARG A 345 -5.78 4.46 2.51
CA ARG A 345 -6.69 3.35 2.75
C ARG A 345 -6.87 2.56 1.46
N GLY A 346 -7.36 1.34 1.55
CA GLY A 346 -7.52 0.47 0.38
C GLY A 346 -7.93 -0.93 0.78
N LEU A 347 -7.19 -1.95 0.31
CA LEU A 347 -7.49 -3.37 0.48
C LEU A 347 -7.86 -3.75 1.93
N ARG A 348 -7.07 -3.35 2.92
CA ARG A 348 -7.29 -3.72 4.33
C ARG A 348 -8.57 -3.11 4.90
N GLU A 349 -8.86 -1.87 4.59
CA GLU A 349 -10.09 -1.20 4.98
C GLU A 349 -11.29 -1.86 4.32
N GLY A 350 -11.18 -2.26 3.03
CA GLY A 350 -12.21 -3.02 2.32
C GLY A 350 -12.48 -4.38 2.95
N ILE A 351 -11.43 -5.12 3.33
CA ILE A 351 -11.54 -6.40 4.04
C ILE A 351 -12.31 -6.22 5.35
N LEU A 352 -11.97 -5.18 6.14
CA LEU A 352 -12.65 -4.90 7.40
C LEU A 352 -14.13 -4.58 7.18
N VAL A 353 -14.44 -3.72 6.20
CA VAL A 353 -15.83 -3.37 5.86
C VAL A 353 -16.62 -4.61 5.45
N GLN A 354 -16.05 -5.45 4.60
CA GLN A 354 -16.70 -6.68 4.16
C GLN A 354 -17.01 -7.62 5.33
N MET A 355 -16.02 -7.93 6.18
CA MET A 355 -16.22 -8.82 7.34
C MET A 355 -17.26 -8.27 8.32
N MET A 356 -17.23 -6.96 8.61
CA MET A 356 -18.18 -6.33 9.52
C MET A 356 -19.60 -6.32 8.96
N ARG A 357 -19.77 -6.19 7.63
CA ARG A 357 -21.08 -6.33 6.97
C ARG A 357 -21.61 -7.75 7.03
N GLU A 358 -20.78 -8.74 6.70
CA GLU A 358 -21.14 -10.16 6.79
C GLU A 358 -21.57 -10.56 8.21
N ASP A 359 -21.04 -9.92 9.23
CA ASP A 359 -21.42 -10.13 10.64
C ASP A 359 -22.62 -9.27 11.07
N GLY A 360 -23.26 -8.53 10.16
CA GLY A 360 -24.43 -7.70 10.47
C GLY A 360 -24.14 -6.53 11.41
N VAL A 361 -22.88 -6.04 11.48
CA VAL A 361 -22.47 -4.96 12.42
C VAL A 361 -23.30 -3.69 12.24
N TRP A 362 -23.72 -3.39 11.01
CA TRP A 362 -24.50 -2.18 10.70
C TRP A 362 -25.98 -2.46 10.43
N GLY A 363 -26.44 -3.68 10.68
CA GLY A 363 -27.82 -4.13 10.42
C GLY A 363 -28.08 -4.42 8.94
N GLU A 364 -28.91 -5.40 8.68
CA GLU A 364 -29.64 -5.52 7.41
C GLU A 364 -30.89 -4.64 7.55
N HIS A 365 -31.00 -3.62 6.74
CA HIS A 365 -32.24 -2.86 6.56
C HIS A 365 -32.67 -2.88 5.11
#